data_556d12ba6d98e993d8ae7228e5e043ea
#
_entry.id   556d12ba6d98e993d8ae7228e5e043ea
#
_cell.length_a   1.000
_cell.length_b   1.000
_cell.length_c   1.000
_cell.angle_alpha   90.00
_cell.angle_beta   90.00
_cell.angle_gamma   90.00
#
_symmetry.space_group_name_H-M   'P 1'
#
loop_
_entity.id
_entity.type
_entity.pdbx_description
1 polymer ?
#
loop_
_entity_poly.entity_id
_entity_poly.type
_entity_poly.pdbx_seq_one_letter_code
_entity_poly.pdbx_strand_id
1 'polypeptide(L)'
;MIYKRGKSYWYNFRWTITNANGTKESFRIVKSARATNRDDAKDAEDEHRRALRLGEIHPRDPWPQPITTAPPIFRAFTKEFLQYARTHTKPGTVTFYEGCLERLQGFAPIADAPLDAITGDQASKYARHRQEVAKNSIVTVNGDLRTLRRVLKVAMDWGRLTNAPSIHELPQPRGRDRVLGFKEEAQYLAHASDNLRDATILAVDTGLRPNSELFPLSWIDVDLTTRTESPNGVIHVRQGKTENAQRTVPLTPRAAEVLKRRKREAEAKLKKSAFVFPGAGNSGHVISFQHPHEDAIEDAKLEPFEFYCWRHTFGTRAAQSGMDRFSLARLMGHSSPAVAAKYYIHVTETHVAAGFGKFVEYQTRNVAEGIAEAFPEASEAVQ
;
A
#
# COMPACT_ATOMS: atom_id res chain seq x y z
N MET A 1 -16.61 30.86 -8.21
CA MET A 1 -15.49 30.35 -9.07
C MET A 1 -14.49 29.63 -8.21
N ILE A 2 -14.18 28.41 -8.57
CA ILE A 2 -13.19 27.56 -7.84
C ILE A 2 -11.91 27.49 -8.66
N TYR A 3 -10.76 27.73 -8.03
CA TYR A 3 -9.44 27.75 -8.67
C TYR A 3 -8.36 27.22 -7.73
N LYS A 4 -7.26 26.72 -8.29
CA LYS A 4 -6.13 26.18 -7.53
C LYS A 4 -5.10 27.28 -7.26
N ARG A 5 -4.63 27.37 -6.01
CA ARG A 5 -3.54 28.25 -5.59
C ARG A 5 -2.56 27.48 -4.73
N GLY A 6 -1.38 27.19 -5.27
CA GLY A 6 -0.42 26.30 -4.63
C GLY A 6 -0.95 24.87 -4.50
N LYS A 7 -0.90 24.30 -3.30
CA LYS A 7 -1.36 22.93 -3.00
C LYS A 7 -2.86 22.84 -2.67
N SER A 8 -3.58 23.96 -2.56
CA SER A 8 -4.98 24.00 -2.13
C SER A 8 -5.87 24.65 -3.15
N TYR A 9 -7.15 24.27 -3.15
CA TYR A 9 -8.19 24.94 -3.89
C TYR A 9 -8.77 26.10 -3.10
N TRP A 10 -9.18 27.12 -3.82
CA TRP A 10 -9.79 28.35 -3.32
C TRP A 10 -11.09 28.57 -4.07
N TYR A 11 -12.07 29.21 -3.41
CA TYR A 11 -13.28 29.66 -4.06
C TYR A 11 -13.46 31.18 -3.91
N ASN A 12 -14.18 31.75 -4.87
CA ASN A 12 -14.55 33.15 -4.81
C ASN A 12 -15.98 33.33 -5.37
N PHE A 13 -16.76 34.09 -4.65
CA PHE A 13 -18.09 34.50 -5.10
C PHE A 13 -18.48 35.85 -4.53
N ARG A 14 -19.56 36.45 -5.11
CA ARG A 14 -20.18 37.65 -4.55
C ARG A 14 -21.41 37.26 -3.75
N TRP A 15 -21.62 37.95 -2.64
CA TRP A 15 -22.78 37.83 -1.80
C TRP A 15 -23.36 39.21 -1.51
N THR A 16 -24.69 39.39 -1.66
CA THR A 16 -25.35 40.67 -1.44
C THR A 16 -26.36 40.52 -0.31
N ILE A 17 -26.28 41.37 0.67
CA ILE A 17 -27.28 41.51 1.74
C ILE A 17 -28.08 42.78 1.54
N THR A 18 -29.35 42.77 1.99
CA THR A 18 -30.20 43.94 2.05
C THR A 18 -30.34 44.32 3.53
N ASN A 19 -29.85 45.49 3.87
CA ASN A 19 -29.93 46.01 5.22
C ASN A 19 -31.37 46.40 5.60
N ALA A 20 -31.65 46.57 6.89
CA ALA A 20 -33.01 46.98 7.38
C ALA A 20 -33.54 48.28 6.79
N ASN A 21 -32.64 49.15 6.31
CA ASN A 21 -33.00 50.40 5.61
C ASN A 21 -33.21 50.24 4.09
N GLY A 22 -33.24 49.00 3.57
CA GLY A 22 -33.43 48.70 2.14
C GLY A 22 -32.17 48.85 1.28
N THR A 23 -31.05 49.30 1.82
CA THR A 23 -29.78 49.40 1.07
C THR A 23 -29.17 48.05 0.82
N LYS A 24 -28.63 47.84 -0.40
CA LYS A 24 -27.93 46.61 -0.79
C LYS A 24 -26.43 46.79 -0.63
N GLU A 25 -25.81 45.92 0.14
CA GLU A 25 -24.35 45.84 0.31
C GLU A 25 -23.81 44.55 -0.31
N SER A 26 -22.80 44.66 -1.16
CA SER A 26 -22.23 43.50 -1.89
C SER A 26 -20.81 43.21 -1.43
N PHE A 27 -20.56 41.98 -1.06
CA PHE A 27 -19.28 41.48 -0.55
C PHE A 27 -18.63 40.53 -1.56
N ARG A 28 -17.34 40.73 -1.78
CA ARG A 28 -16.52 39.73 -2.48
C ARG A 28 -15.90 38.82 -1.48
N ILE A 29 -16.30 37.55 -1.52
CA ILE A 29 -15.79 36.47 -0.63
C ILE A 29 -14.74 35.69 -1.37
N VAL A 30 -13.52 35.66 -0.82
CA VAL A 30 -12.39 34.85 -1.34
C VAL A 30 -11.82 34.07 -0.17
N LYS A 31 -11.93 32.73 -0.21
CA LYS A 31 -11.52 31.87 0.88
C LYS A 31 -10.80 30.64 0.36
N SER A 32 -9.88 30.10 1.17
CA SER A 32 -9.31 28.79 0.92
C SER A 32 -10.34 27.73 1.29
N ALA A 33 -10.59 26.80 0.37
CA ALA A 33 -11.44 25.63 0.65
C ALA A 33 -10.75 24.62 1.56
N ARG A 34 -9.44 24.77 1.84
CA ARG A 34 -8.61 23.77 2.53
C ARG A 34 -8.68 22.37 1.91
N ALA A 35 -9.05 22.27 0.64
CA ALA A 35 -9.25 21.05 -0.11
C ALA A 35 -8.11 20.84 -1.13
N THR A 36 -7.78 19.60 -1.41
CA THR A 36 -6.75 19.20 -2.38
C THR A 36 -7.35 18.79 -3.73
N ASN A 37 -8.66 18.58 -3.80
CA ASN A 37 -9.43 18.34 -5.01
C ASN A 37 -10.53 19.40 -5.20
N ARG A 38 -11.16 19.38 -6.38
CA ARG A 38 -12.12 20.40 -6.79
C ARG A 38 -13.53 20.16 -6.22
N ASP A 39 -13.87 18.91 -5.98
CA ASP A 39 -15.20 18.52 -5.49
C ASP A 39 -15.35 18.92 -4.02
N ASP A 40 -14.37 18.58 -3.18
CA ASP A 40 -14.34 19.04 -1.78
C ASP A 40 -14.34 20.56 -1.68
N ALA A 41 -13.71 21.25 -2.64
CA ALA A 41 -13.70 22.70 -2.67
C ALA A 41 -15.07 23.29 -3.04
N LYS A 42 -15.85 22.57 -3.84
CA LYS A 42 -17.22 22.92 -4.16
C LYS A 42 -18.13 22.73 -2.95
N ASP A 43 -17.97 21.63 -2.25
CA ASP A 43 -18.73 21.37 -1.03
C ASP A 43 -18.46 22.43 0.04
N ALA A 44 -17.21 22.86 0.22
CA ALA A 44 -16.84 23.95 1.11
C ALA A 44 -17.43 25.33 0.69
N GLU A 45 -17.50 25.61 -0.63
CA GLU A 45 -18.19 26.81 -1.14
C GLU A 45 -19.70 26.73 -0.87
N ASP A 46 -20.32 25.60 -1.13
CA ASP A 46 -21.76 25.38 -0.95
C ASP A 46 -22.17 25.47 0.53
N GLU A 47 -21.35 24.93 1.43
CA GLU A 47 -21.56 25.05 2.89
C GLU A 47 -21.47 26.52 3.34
N HIS A 48 -20.48 27.27 2.86
CA HIS A 48 -20.34 28.71 3.17
C HIS A 48 -21.55 29.50 2.67
N ARG A 49 -22.00 29.22 1.44
CA ARG A 49 -23.21 29.88 0.87
C ARG A 49 -24.48 29.55 1.65
N ARG A 50 -24.58 28.31 2.14
CA ARG A 50 -25.69 27.84 3.00
C ARG A 50 -25.71 28.62 4.32
N ALA A 51 -24.59 28.73 5.02
CA ALA A 51 -24.48 29.45 6.28
C ALA A 51 -24.86 30.96 6.11
N LEU A 52 -24.40 31.58 5.03
CA LEU A 52 -24.80 32.97 4.67
C LEU A 52 -26.29 33.09 4.38
N ARG A 53 -26.89 32.09 3.70
CA ARG A 53 -28.34 32.10 3.35
C ARG A 53 -29.22 31.93 4.58
N LEU A 54 -28.78 31.11 5.54
CA LEU A 54 -29.50 30.89 6.78
C LEU A 54 -29.27 31.98 7.83
N GLY A 55 -28.41 32.98 7.51
CA GLY A 55 -28.07 34.06 8.45
C GLY A 55 -27.24 33.60 9.66
N GLU A 56 -26.66 32.39 9.59
CA GLU A 56 -25.79 31.84 10.63
C GLU A 56 -24.48 32.63 10.77
N ILE A 57 -24.06 33.27 9.69
CA ILE A 57 -22.86 34.10 9.61
C ILE A 57 -23.11 35.39 8.80
N HIS A 58 -22.33 36.41 9.10
CA HIS A 58 -22.27 37.63 8.30
C HIS A 58 -21.15 37.55 7.26
N PRO A 59 -21.25 38.14 6.05
CA PRO A 59 -20.20 38.11 5.02
C PRO A 59 -18.82 38.62 5.45
N ARG A 60 -18.74 39.40 6.52
CA ARG A 60 -17.49 39.90 7.12
C ARG A 60 -16.89 38.94 8.14
N ASP A 61 -17.66 37.93 8.57
CA ASP A 61 -17.22 37.00 9.59
C ASP A 61 -16.09 36.09 9.07
N PRO A 62 -15.22 35.61 9.95
CA PRO A 62 -14.24 34.60 9.59
C PRO A 62 -14.94 33.32 9.12
N TRP A 63 -14.41 32.71 8.08
CA TRP A 63 -14.89 31.44 7.58
C TRP A 63 -13.70 30.49 7.26
N PRO A 64 -13.73 29.24 7.68
CA PRO A 64 -14.77 28.68 8.54
C PRO A 64 -14.83 29.38 9.90
N GLN A 65 -15.99 29.31 10.55
CA GLN A 65 -16.21 29.94 11.88
C GLN A 65 -15.12 29.51 12.87
N PRO A 66 -14.67 30.40 13.75
CA PRO A 66 -13.84 29.98 14.89
C PRO A 66 -14.57 28.93 15.71
N ILE A 67 -13.80 27.97 16.20
CA ILE A 67 -14.34 26.93 17.09
C ILE A 67 -14.87 27.61 18.35
N THR A 68 -16.19 27.58 18.53
CA THR A 68 -16.87 28.22 19.67
C THR A 68 -16.87 27.36 20.94
N THR A 69 -16.60 26.07 20.81
CA THR A 69 -16.46 25.12 21.92
C THR A 69 -15.01 24.77 22.13
N ALA A 70 -14.59 24.67 23.41
CA ALA A 70 -13.24 24.21 23.74
C ALA A 70 -12.97 22.87 23.05
N PRO A 71 -11.82 22.70 22.39
CA PRO A 71 -11.46 21.44 21.74
C PRO A 71 -11.50 20.28 22.75
N PRO A 72 -12.03 19.12 22.34
CA PRO A 72 -12.05 17.96 23.22
C PRO A 72 -10.62 17.51 23.55
N ILE A 73 -10.46 16.86 24.70
CA ILE A 73 -9.18 16.20 25.01
C ILE A 73 -8.96 15.02 24.05
N PHE A 74 -7.69 14.73 23.75
CA PHE A 74 -7.30 13.70 22.79
C PHE A 74 -7.98 12.35 23.07
N ARG A 75 -7.91 11.88 24.33
CA ARG A 75 -8.52 10.62 24.77
C ARG A 75 -10.04 10.53 24.47
N ALA A 76 -10.76 11.61 24.60
CA ALA A 76 -12.20 11.64 24.29
C ALA A 76 -12.43 11.59 22.79
N PHE A 77 -11.68 12.36 22.03
CA PHE A 77 -11.83 12.44 20.58
C PHE A 77 -11.43 11.15 19.85
N THR A 78 -10.52 10.33 20.39
CA THR A 78 -10.12 9.05 19.78
C THR A 78 -11.29 8.10 19.59
N LYS A 79 -12.34 8.17 20.43
CA LYS A 79 -13.56 7.34 20.27
C LYS A 79 -14.34 7.73 19.02
N GLU A 80 -14.53 9.03 18.79
CA GLU A 80 -15.18 9.58 17.60
C GLU A 80 -14.37 9.25 16.35
N PHE A 81 -13.05 9.42 16.43
CA PHE A 81 -12.13 9.06 15.35
C PHE A 81 -12.20 7.58 14.98
N LEU A 82 -12.26 6.66 15.94
CA LEU A 82 -12.38 5.23 15.65
C LEU A 82 -13.72 4.88 15.01
N GLN A 83 -14.83 5.51 15.41
CA GLN A 83 -16.10 5.36 14.71
C GLN A 83 -16.00 5.78 13.26
N TYR A 84 -15.41 6.94 12.99
CA TYR A 84 -15.12 7.42 11.64
C TYR A 84 -14.24 6.43 10.87
N ALA A 85 -13.14 5.95 11.47
CA ALA A 85 -12.23 5.01 10.83
C ALA A 85 -12.93 3.70 10.42
N ARG A 86 -13.85 3.18 11.24
CA ARG A 86 -14.61 1.96 10.94
C ARG A 86 -15.51 2.09 9.72
N THR A 87 -16.02 3.28 9.44
CA THR A 87 -16.87 3.53 8.26
C THR A 87 -16.08 3.88 7.00
N HIS A 88 -14.87 4.46 7.16
CA HIS A 88 -14.11 5.03 6.04
C HIS A 88 -12.83 4.28 5.70
N THR A 89 -12.45 3.26 6.46
CA THR A 89 -11.21 2.51 6.24
C THR A 89 -11.42 1.00 6.31
N LYS A 90 -10.45 0.24 5.77
CA LYS A 90 -10.48 -1.23 5.84
C LYS A 90 -10.28 -1.72 7.28
N PRO A 91 -10.86 -2.87 7.69
CA PRO A 91 -10.74 -3.41 9.06
C PRO A 91 -9.30 -3.47 9.59
N GLY A 92 -8.33 -3.94 8.80
CA GLY A 92 -6.92 -3.97 9.20
C GLY A 92 -6.31 -2.59 9.49
N THR A 93 -6.83 -1.51 8.87
CA THR A 93 -6.41 -0.13 9.18
C THR A 93 -7.00 0.32 10.51
N VAL A 94 -8.24 -0.09 10.82
CA VAL A 94 -8.88 0.20 12.11
C VAL A 94 -8.08 -0.45 13.23
N THR A 95 -7.76 -1.75 13.13
CA THR A 95 -6.94 -2.47 14.12
C THR A 95 -5.56 -1.82 14.30
N PHE A 96 -4.94 -1.37 13.21
CA PHE A 96 -3.69 -0.61 13.28
C PHE A 96 -3.86 0.69 14.06
N TYR A 97 -4.93 1.46 13.80
CA TYR A 97 -5.22 2.69 14.55
C TYR A 97 -5.50 2.41 16.03
N GLU A 98 -6.27 1.36 16.34
CA GLU A 98 -6.57 0.96 17.72
C GLU A 98 -5.28 0.74 18.52
N GLY A 99 -4.34 -0.05 17.99
CA GLY A 99 -3.04 -0.27 18.63
C GLY A 99 -2.18 0.99 18.75
N CYS A 100 -2.18 1.88 17.74
CA CYS A 100 -1.46 3.15 17.82
C CYS A 100 -2.08 4.09 18.88
N LEU A 101 -3.40 4.17 18.91
CA LEU A 101 -4.13 5.02 19.85
C LEU A 101 -3.99 4.54 21.29
N GLU A 102 -3.99 3.25 21.54
CA GLU A 102 -3.72 2.68 22.86
C GLU A 102 -2.35 3.15 23.38
N ARG A 103 -1.31 3.08 22.56
CA ARG A 103 0.03 3.54 22.90
C ARG A 103 0.11 5.05 23.11
N LEU A 104 -0.58 5.85 22.29
CA LEU A 104 -0.66 7.31 22.45
C LEU A 104 -1.40 7.70 23.72
N GLN A 105 -2.47 6.98 24.06
CA GLN A 105 -3.24 7.19 25.30
C GLN A 105 -2.48 6.78 26.56
N GLY A 106 -1.47 5.93 26.43
CA GLY A 106 -0.54 5.61 27.52
C GLY A 106 0.43 6.74 27.86
N PHE A 107 0.46 7.83 27.08
CA PHE A 107 1.33 8.98 27.32
C PHE A 107 0.48 10.21 27.72
N ALA A 108 0.37 10.46 29.03
CA ALA A 108 -0.49 11.49 29.61
C ALA A 108 -0.35 12.89 28.95
N PRO A 109 0.88 13.36 28.60
CA PRO A 109 1.02 14.69 27.97
C PRO A 109 0.30 14.86 26.64
N ILE A 110 -0.03 13.75 25.93
CA ILE A 110 -0.87 13.77 24.72
C ILE A 110 -2.29 13.33 25.06
N ALA A 111 -2.44 12.27 25.85
CA ALA A 111 -3.73 11.66 26.15
C ALA A 111 -4.73 12.62 26.77
N ASP A 112 -4.28 13.41 27.72
CA ASP A 112 -5.12 14.29 28.55
C ASP A 112 -5.06 15.75 28.09
N ALA A 113 -4.32 16.05 27.01
CA ALA A 113 -4.27 17.38 26.42
C ALA A 113 -5.50 17.66 25.54
N PRO A 114 -6.03 18.90 25.56
CA PRO A 114 -6.91 19.39 24.52
C PRO A 114 -6.23 19.30 23.15
N LEU A 115 -7.01 19.07 22.08
CA LEU A 115 -6.43 18.86 20.75
C LEU A 115 -5.59 20.04 20.25
N ASP A 116 -5.95 21.27 20.62
CA ASP A 116 -5.23 22.49 20.25
C ASP A 116 -3.96 22.74 21.09
N ALA A 117 -3.84 22.07 22.23
CA ALA A 117 -2.65 22.13 23.08
C ALA A 117 -1.58 21.10 22.66
N ILE A 118 -1.92 20.17 21.75
CA ILE A 118 -0.94 19.21 21.23
C ILE A 118 0.02 19.91 20.28
N THR A 119 1.31 19.81 20.56
CA THR A 119 2.37 20.45 19.79
C THR A 119 3.33 19.44 19.15
N GLY A 120 4.14 19.89 18.18
CA GLY A 120 5.23 19.10 17.65
C GLY A 120 6.30 18.72 18.68
N ASP A 121 6.50 19.56 19.71
CA ASP A 121 7.39 19.26 20.84
C ASP A 121 6.87 18.08 21.67
N GLN A 122 5.57 18.06 21.99
CA GLN A 122 4.97 16.92 22.71
C GLN A 122 5.06 15.62 21.88
N ALA A 123 4.85 15.69 20.55
CA ALA A 123 5.05 14.54 19.67
C ALA A 123 6.50 14.04 19.66
N SER A 124 7.47 14.97 19.73
CA SER A 124 8.90 14.64 19.83
C SER A 124 9.26 14.01 21.18
N LYS A 125 8.69 14.53 22.28
CA LYS A 125 8.83 13.95 23.63
C LYS A 125 8.23 12.55 23.71
N TYR A 126 7.07 12.35 23.08
CA TYR A 126 6.45 11.02 22.93
C TYR A 126 7.39 10.06 22.19
N ALA A 127 7.91 10.47 21.04
CA ALA A 127 8.79 9.64 20.25
C ALA A 127 10.04 9.21 21.02
N ARG A 128 10.67 10.14 21.75
CA ARG A 128 11.81 9.85 22.63
C ARG A 128 11.43 8.86 23.73
N HIS A 129 10.33 9.09 24.43
CA HIS A 129 9.84 8.18 25.47
C HIS A 129 9.63 6.76 24.92
N ARG A 130 9.03 6.62 23.74
CA ARG A 130 8.79 5.32 23.09
C ARG A 130 10.08 4.59 22.71
N GLN A 131 11.12 5.32 22.33
CA GLN A 131 12.43 4.74 22.00
C GLN A 131 13.26 4.41 23.23
N GLU A 132 13.37 5.33 24.17
CA GLU A 132 14.28 5.22 25.33
C GLU A 132 13.72 4.34 26.44
N VAL A 133 12.43 4.51 26.77
CA VAL A 133 11.77 3.79 27.87
C VAL A 133 11.13 2.49 27.39
N ALA A 134 10.29 2.57 26.37
CA ALA A 134 9.54 1.42 25.88
C ALA A 134 10.32 0.57 24.86
N LYS A 135 11.54 0.98 24.47
CA LYS A 135 12.43 0.27 23.52
C LYS A 135 11.79 -0.10 22.17
N ASN A 136 10.81 0.68 21.74
CA ASN A 136 10.11 0.39 20.49
C ASN A 136 10.92 0.76 19.25
N SER A 137 10.70 0.02 18.17
CA SER A 137 11.33 0.32 16.89
C SER A 137 10.86 1.67 16.31
N ILE A 138 11.73 2.32 15.53
CA ILE A 138 11.42 3.56 14.81
C ILE A 138 10.16 3.40 13.94
N VAL A 139 9.97 2.21 13.33
CA VAL A 139 8.79 1.91 12.49
C VAL A 139 7.50 1.99 13.29
N THR A 140 7.49 1.41 14.48
CA THR A 140 6.34 1.44 15.40
C THR A 140 6.05 2.86 15.86
N VAL A 141 7.07 3.61 16.29
CA VAL A 141 6.93 5.01 16.74
C VAL A 141 6.42 5.89 15.60
N ASN A 142 6.93 5.72 14.38
CA ASN A 142 6.44 6.44 13.21
C ASN A 142 4.99 6.08 12.86
N GLY A 143 4.57 4.85 13.12
CA GLY A 143 3.17 4.44 13.02
C GLY A 143 2.27 5.25 13.96
N ASP A 144 2.69 5.42 15.21
CA ASP A 144 1.98 6.21 16.21
C ASP A 144 1.90 7.70 15.80
N LEU A 145 3.04 8.28 15.36
CA LEU A 145 3.10 9.67 14.90
C LEU A 145 2.20 9.93 13.66
N ARG A 146 2.17 9.02 12.71
CA ARG A 146 1.26 9.09 11.56
C ARG A 146 -0.20 9.04 11.99
N THR A 147 -0.51 8.19 12.95
CA THR A 147 -1.88 8.08 13.51
C THR A 147 -2.26 9.35 14.24
N LEU A 148 -1.38 9.93 15.09
CA LEU A 148 -1.61 11.20 15.75
C LEU A 148 -1.89 12.31 14.73
N ARG A 149 -1.06 12.43 13.68
CA ARG A 149 -1.26 13.38 12.59
C ARG A 149 -2.62 13.19 11.90
N ARG A 150 -3.05 11.93 11.68
CA ARG A 150 -4.34 11.62 11.06
C ARG A 150 -5.51 12.00 11.97
N VAL A 151 -5.43 11.75 13.27
CA VAL A 151 -6.45 12.16 14.26
C VAL A 151 -6.61 13.68 14.26
N LEU A 152 -5.50 14.43 14.37
CA LEU A 152 -5.55 15.89 14.36
C LEU A 152 -6.05 16.46 13.03
N LYS A 153 -5.72 15.81 11.91
CA LYS A 153 -6.27 16.19 10.60
C LYS A 153 -7.79 15.98 10.54
N VAL A 154 -8.31 14.87 11.03
CA VAL A 154 -9.77 14.62 11.08
C VAL A 154 -10.45 15.63 12.02
N ALA A 155 -9.85 15.93 13.17
CA ALA A 155 -10.38 16.97 14.08
C ALA A 155 -10.45 18.34 13.40
N MET A 156 -9.45 18.66 12.56
CA MET A 156 -9.44 19.90 11.79
C MET A 156 -10.51 19.90 10.68
N ASP A 157 -10.67 18.78 9.98
CA ASP A 157 -11.68 18.62 8.94
C ASP A 157 -13.12 18.75 9.50
N TRP A 158 -13.31 18.35 10.78
CA TRP A 158 -14.59 18.49 11.50
C TRP A 158 -14.77 19.83 12.22
N GLY A 159 -13.84 20.77 12.04
CA GLY A 159 -13.92 22.08 12.71
C GLY A 159 -13.69 22.03 14.24
N ARG A 160 -13.15 20.92 14.78
CA ARG A 160 -12.80 20.79 16.21
C ARG A 160 -11.43 21.37 16.51
N LEU A 161 -10.63 21.68 15.49
CA LEU A 161 -9.29 22.21 15.58
C LEU A 161 -9.05 23.19 14.42
N THR A 162 -8.54 24.38 14.71
CA THR A 162 -8.28 25.39 13.68
C THR A 162 -7.02 25.08 12.89
N ASN A 163 -5.94 24.66 13.56
CA ASN A 163 -4.65 24.36 12.96
C ASN A 163 -4.05 23.10 13.58
N ALA A 164 -3.61 22.17 12.75
CA ALA A 164 -2.88 21.00 13.22
C ALA A 164 -1.37 21.31 13.31
N PRO A 165 -0.68 20.88 14.38
CA PRO A 165 0.77 21.05 14.50
C PRO A 165 1.50 20.22 13.43
N SER A 166 2.72 20.69 13.07
CA SER A 166 3.62 19.88 12.26
C SER A 166 4.21 18.76 13.12
N ILE A 167 3.94 17.50 12.72
CA ILE A 167 4.46 16.31 13.37
C ILE A 167 5.40 15.60 12.40
N HIS A 168 6.68 15.50 12.77
CA HIS A 168 7.71 14.87 11.95
C HIS A 168 7.92 13.41 12.37
N GLU A 169 8.11 12.55 11.40
CA GLU A 169 8.54 11.18 11.63
C GLU A 169 10.03 11.12 11.94
N LEU A 170 10.43 10.11 12.70
CA LEU A 170 11.84 9.84 12.96
C LEU A 170 12.52 9.36 11.68
N PRO A 171 13.79 9.72 11.44
CA PRO A 171 14.56 9.17 10.34
C PRO A 171 14.57 7.64 10.40
N GLN A 172 14.03 7.00 9.38
CA GLN A 172 13.96 5.55 9.34
C GLN A 172 15.11 5.03 8.49
N PRO A 173 15.93 4.09 8.98
CA PRO A 173 16.90 3.41 8.15
C PRO A 173 16.15 2.70 7.01
N ARG A 174 16.77 2.60 5.84
CA ARG A 174 16.22 1.81 4.74
C ARG A 174 15.96 0.40 5.25
N GLY A 175 14.78 -0.15 4.94
CA GLY A 175 14.45 -1.53 5.26
C GLY A 175 15.54 -2.47 4.74
N ARG A 176 15.79 -3.56 5.44
CA ARG A 176 16.69 -4.59 4.95
C ARG A 176 15.99 -5.32 3.80
N ASP A 177 16.20 -4.84 2.58
CA ASP A 177 15.76 -5.52 1.35
C ASP A 177 16.71 -6.68 1.07
N ARG A 178 16.70 -7.72 1.95
CA ARG A 178 17.54 -8.90 1.76
C ARG A 178 17.02 -9.71 0.58
N VAL A 179 17.92 -9.98 -0.34
CA VAL A 179 17.72 -10.86 -1.48
C VAL A 179 18.52 -12.14 -1.23
N LEU A 180 17.87 -13.28 -1.27
CA LEU A 180 18.53 -14.56 -1.01
C LEU A 180 19.14 -15.11 -2.29
N GLY A 181 20.37 -15.60 -2.17
CA GLY A 181 21.07 -16.32 -3.22
C GLY A 181 20.48 -17.72 -3.45
N PHE A 182 20.75 -18.31 -4.61
CA PHE A 182 20.29 -19.68 -4.91
C PHE A 182 20.86 -20.72 -3.94
N LYS A 183 22.08 -20.53 -3.44
CA LYS A 183 22.68 -21.40 -2.42
C LYS A 183 21.93 -21.30 -1.09
N GLU A 184 21.61 -20.09 -0.64
CA GLU A 184 20.85 -19.88 0.59
C GLU A 184 19.44 -20.47 0.48
N GLU A 185 18.78 -20.30 -0.68
CA GLU A 185 17.50 -20.95 -0.95
C GLU A 185 17.57 -22.46 -0.85
N ALA A 186 18.55 -23.09 -1.47
CA ALA A 186 18.72 -24.54 -1.41
C ALA A 186 18.97 -25.03 0.04
N GLN A 187 19.81 -24.34 0.80
CA GLN A 187 20.06 -24.61 2.20
C GLN A 187 18.80 -24.49 3.05
N TYR A 188 18.05 -23.39 2.87
CA TYR A 188 16.79 -23.18 3.58
C TYR A 188 15.75 -24.25 3.26
N LEU A 189 15.55 -24.58 1.97
CA LEU A 189 14.57 -25.59 1.54
C LEU A 189 14.92 -27.00 2.05
N ALA A 190 16.20 -27.30 2.25
CA ALA A 190 16.62 -28.59 2.81
C ALA A 190 16.20 -28.78 4.27
N HIS A 191 16.09 -27.69 5.04
CA HIS A 191 15.71 -27.71 6.45
C HIS A 191 14.25 -27.31 6.70
N ALA A 192 13.56 -26.79 5.69
CA ALA A 192 12.16 -26.41 5.81
C ALA A 192 11.22 -27.62 5.89
N SER A 193 10.24 -27.58 6.79
CA SER A 193 9.13 -28.55 6.81
C SER A 193 8.37 -28.54 5.49
N ASP A 194 7.68 -29.62 5.13
CA ASP A 194 7.02 -29.76 3.82
C ASP A 194 6.07 -28.61 3.49
N ASN A 195 5.25 -28.16 4.45
CA ASN A 195 4.35 -27.03 4.25
C ASN A 195 5.11 -25.72 4.03
N LEU A 196 6.16 -25.49 4.80
CA LEU A 196 6.99 -24.29 4.69
C LEU A 196 7.79 -24.29 3.38
N ARG A 197 8.35 -25.45 3.00
CA ARG A 197 9.07 -25.64 1.73
C ARG A 197 8.20 -25.28 0.55
N ASP A 198 6.97 -25.79 0.51
CA ASP A 198 6.01 -25.53 -0.55
C ASP A 198 5.61 -24.06 -0.59
N ALA A 199 5.33 -23.45 0.56
CA ALA A 199 5.02 -22.02 0.64
C ALA A 199 6.19 -21.15 0.17
N THR A 200 7.42 -21.54 0.50
CA THR A 200 8.63 -20.84 0.06
C THR A 200 8.83 -20.93 -1.45
N ILE A 201 8.68 -22.13 -2.02
CA ILE A 201 8.77 -22.31 -3.47
C ILE A 201 7.72 -21.45 -4.18
N LEU A 202 6.48 -21.48 -3.72
CA LEU A 202 5.44 -20.62 -4.29
C LEU A 202 5.75 -19.11 -4.12
N ALA A 203 6.27 -18.69 -2.95
CA ALA A 203 6.63 -17.30 -2.71
C ALA A 203 7.73 -16.80 -3.66
N VAL A 204 8.81 -17.59 -3.82
CA VAL A 204 9.97 -17.18 -4.64
C VAL A 204 9.76 -17.37 -6.12
N ASP A 205 8.80 -18.19 -6.55
CA ASP A 205 8.51 -18.45 -7.96
C ASP A 205 7.33 -17.63 -8.50
N THR A 206 6.49 -17.07 -7.64
CA THR A 206 5.30 -16.33 -8.04
C THR A 206 5.27 -14.89 -7.54
N GLY A 207 6.08 -14.57 -6.54
CA GLY A 207 6.09 -13.27 -5.90
C GLY A 207 4.79 -12.90 -5.18
N LEU A 208 3.93 -13.86 -4.83
CA LEU A 208 2.72 -13.62 -4.05
C LEU A 208 3.04 -12.99 -2.69
N ARG A 209 2.16 -12.10 -2.21
CA ARG A 209 2.28 -11.55 -0.85
C ARG A 209 1.95 -12.64 0.18
N PRO A 210 2.86 -12.94 1.14
CA PRO A 210 2.65 -14.06 2.07
C PRO A 210 1.29 -14.01 2.76
N ASN A 211 1.02 -12.99 3.54
CA ASN A 211 -0.13 -12.95 4.43
C ASN A 211 -1.48 -12.72 3.73
N SER A 212 -1.49 -12.07 2.56
CA SER A 212 -2.74 -11.65 1.90
C SER A 212 -3.06 -12.43 0.62
N GLU A 213 -2.09 -13.17 0.06
CA GLU A 213 -2.27 -13.86 -1.23
C GLU A 213 -1.83 -15.33 -1.18
N LEU A 214 -0.66 -15.62 -0.55
CA LEU A 214 -0.11 -16.97 -0.53
C LEU A 214 -0.73 -17.85 0.56
N PHE A 215 -0.74 -17.39 1.81
CA PHE A 215 -1.25 -18.21 2.91
C PHE A 215 -2.77 -18.48 2.79
N PRO A 216 -3.61 -17.50 2.37
CA PRO A 216 -5.02 -17.73 2.09
C PRO A 216 -5.30 -18.24 0.67
N LEU A 217 -4.30 -18.69 -0.08
CA LEU A 217 -4.52 -19.17 -1.47
C LEU A 217 -5.55 -20.29 -1.50
N SER A 218 -6.62 -20.07 -2.26
CA SER A 218 -7.72 -21.02 -2.43
C SER A 218 -7.55 -21.81 -3.72
N TRP A 219 -8.02 -23.06 -3.72
CA TRP A 219 -8.01 -23.90 -4.92
C TRP A 219 -8.84 -23.34 -6.09
N ILE A 220 -9.86 -22.52 -5.80
CA ILE A 220 -10.64 -21.84 -6.85
C ILE A 220 -9.81 -20.81 -7.64
N ASP A 221 -8.72 -20.34 -7.06
CA ASP A 221 -7.82 -19.37 -7.66
C ASP A 221 -6.65 -20.02 -8.40
N VAL A 222 -6.52 -21.35 -8.34
CA VAL A 222 -5.45 -22.11 -8.96
C VAL A 222 -5.99 -22.81 -10.21
N ASP A 223 -5.51 -22.42 -11.38
CA ASP A 223 -5.82 -23.06 -12.64
C ASP A 223 -4.56 -23.73 -13.20
N LEU A 224 -4.56 -25.07 -13.21
CA LEU A 224 -3.45 -25.90 -13.70
C LEU A 224 -3.63 -26.33 -15.16
N THR A 225 -4.58 -25.71 -15.88
CA THR A 225 -4.80 -25.97 -17.29
C THR A 225 -3.63 -25.44 -18.13
N THR A 226 -3.08 -26.28 -18.97
CA THR A 226 -2.02 -25.90 -19.92
C THR A 226 -2.59 -25.01 -21.01
N ARG A 227 -1.96 -23.86 -21.24
CA ARG A 227 -2.24 -22.91 -22.33
C ARG A 227 -0.96 -22.48 -23.00
N THR A 228 -1.02 -21.96 -24.22
CA THR A 228 0.15 -21.50 -24.97
C THR A 228 0.95 -20.44 -24.16
N GLU A 229 0.27 -19.44 -23.58
CA GLU A 229 0.90 -18.35 -22.83
C GLU A 229 1.24 -18.73 -21.39
N SER A 230 0.73 -19.85 -20.88
CA SER A 230 0.95 -20.33 -19.50
C SER A 230 0.94 -21.86 -19.46
N PRO A 231 2.00 -22.51 -19.94
CA PRO A 231 2.05 -23.97 -20.09
C PRO A 231 1.97 -24.73 -18.77
N ASN A 232 2.30 -24.10 -17.66
CA ASN A 232 2.28 -24.69 -16.33
C ASN A 232 1.02 -24.30 -15.51
N GLY A 233 0.10 -23.50 -16.08
CA GLY A 233 -1.05 -22.96 -15.38
C GLY A 233 -0.80 -21.60 -14.76
N VAL A 234 -1.78 -21.11 -14.01
CA VAL A 234 -1.78 -19.76 -13.42
C VAL A 234 -2.41 -19.73 -12.03
N ILE A 235 -2.10 -18.68 -11.28
CA ILE A 235 -2.82 -18.28 -10.06
C ILE A 235 -3.54 -16.95 -10.33
N HIS A 236 -4.82 -16.90 -10.02
CA HIS A 236 -5.64 -15.69 -10.12
C HIS A 236 -5.68 -14.98 -8.76
N VAL A 237 -5.04 -13.82 -8.65
CA VAL A 237 -5.15 -12.97 -7.46
C VAL A 237 -6.38 -12.08 -7.64
N ARG A 238 -7.50 -12.46 -7.00
CA ARG A 238 -8.81 -11.76 -7.15
C ARG A 238 -9.02 -10.65 -6.14
N GLN A 239 -8.33 -10.67 -5.01
CA GLN A 239 -8.48 -9.70 -3.94
C GLN A 239 -7.15 -9.03 -3.62
N GLY A 240 -7.19 -7.75 -3.23
CA GLY A 240 -6.01 -7.01 -2.84
C GLY A 240 -6.32 -5.64 -2.28
N LYS A 241 -5.27 -4.95 -1.83
CA LYS A 241 -5.38 -3.61 -1.23
C LYS A 241 -5.84 -2.53 -2.23
N THR A 242 -5.56 -2.74 -3.52
CA THR A 242 -5.86 -1.82 -4.64
C THR A 242 -6.42 -2.62 -5.81
N GLU A 243 -7.09 -1.99 -6.76
CA GLU A 243 -7.57 -2.60 -8.02
C GLU A 243 -6.42 -3.24 -8.81
N ASN A 244 -5.25 -2.62 -8.84
CA ASN A 244 -4.05 -3.16 -9.48
C ASN A 244 -3.50 -4.44 -8.81
N ALA A 245 -4.02 -4.83 -7.64
CA ALA A 245 -3.66 -6.10 -7.02
C ALA A 245 -4.28 -7.29 -7.72
N GLN A 246 -5.40 -7.12 -8.44
CA GLN A 246 -6.02 -8.16 -9.25
C GLN A 246 -5.15 -8.47 -10.46
N ARG A 247 -4.71 -9.71 -10.57
CA ARG A 247 -3.80 -10.13 -11.62
C ARG A 247 -3.78 -11.65 -11.77
N THR A 248 -3.28 -12.08 -12.89
CA THR A 248 -2.96 -13.48 -13.16
C THR A 248 -1.45 -13.67 -13.10
N VAL A 249 -1.00 -14.64 -12.33
CA VAL A 249 0.42 -14.96 -12.13
C VAL A 249 0.70 -16.30 -12.78
N PRO A 250 1.53 -16.36 -13.85
CA PRO A 250 1.94 -17.61 -14.47
C PRO A 250 2.78 -18.45 -13.49
N LEU A 251 2.67 -19.77 -13.62
CA LEU A 251 3.42 -20.71 -12.79
C LEU A 251 4.73 -21.13 -13.47
N THR A 252 5.79 -21.21 -12.67
CA THR A 252 7.00 -21.95 -13.06
C THR A 252 6.72 -23.44 -13.03
N PRO A 253 7.50 -24.29 -13.74
CA PRO A 253 7.36 -25.76 -13.64
C PRO A 253 7.39 -26.25 -12.20
N ARG A 254 8.32 -25.73 -11.37
CA ARG A 254 8.48 -26.08 -9.95
C ARG A 254 7.26 -25.73 -9.10
N ALA A 255 6.71 -24.51 -9.28
CA ALA A 255 5.51 -24.08 -8.59
C ALA A 255 4.27 -24.92 -8.98
N ALA A 256 4.14 -25.25 -10.26
CA ALA A 256 3.07 -26.12 -10.75
C ALA A 256 3.16 -27.55 -10.16
N GLU A 257 4.34 -28.11 -10.08
CA GLU A 257 4.54 -29.45 -9.44
C GLU A 257 4.15 -29.45 -7.96
N VAL A 258 4.53 -28.39 -7.21
CA VAL A 258 4.08 -28.22 -5.82
C VAL A 258 2.55 -28.22 -5.75
N LEU A 259 1.88 -27.41 -6.58
CA LEU A 259 0.42 -27.31 -6.57
C LEU A 259 -0.26 -28.62 -7.00
N LYS A 260 0.24 -29.30 -8.02
CA LYS A 260 -0.28 -30.59 -8.48
C LYS A 260 -0.16 -31.66 -7.39
N ARG A 261 0.99 -31.75 -6.72
CA ARG A 261 1.20 -32.68 -5.63
C ARG A 261 0.24 -32.39 -4.47
N ARG A 262 0.18 -31.14 -3.99
CA ARG A 262 -0.71 -30.72 -2.90
C ARG A 262 -2.18 -30.96 -3.24
N LYS A 263 -2.59 -30.78 -4.51
CA LYS A 263 -3.96 -31.04 -4.95
C LYS A 263 -4.30 -32.51 -4.83
N ARG A 264 -3.42 -33.40 -5.30
CA ARG A 264 -3.58 -34.87 -5.16
C ARG A 264 -3.67 -35.28 -3.68
N GLU A 265 -2.81 -34.73 -2.82
CA GLU A 265 -2.82 -34.99 -1.36
C GLU A 265 -4.12 -34.49 -0.70
N ALA A 266 -4.62 -33.33 -1.13
CA ALA A 266 -5.88 -32.76 -0.62
C ALA A 266 -7.12 -33.59 -1.07
N GLU A 267 -7.11 -34.10 -2.29
CA GLU A 267 -8.18 -34.95 -2.86
C GLU A 267 -8.21 -36.33 -2.17
N ALA A 268 -7.05 -36.85 -1.74
CA ALA A 268 -6.96 -38.10 -1.01
C ALA A 268 -7.45 -38.04 0.45
N LYS A 269 -7.59 -36.83 1.02
CA LYS A 269 -8.06 -36.64 2.40
C LYS A 269 -9.58 -36.68 2.48
N LEU A 270 -10.10 -37.31 3.56
CA LEU A 270 -11.54 -37.37 3.85
C LEU A 270 -12.16 -35.99 4.04
N LYS A 271 -11.41 -35.04 4.63
CA LYS A 271 -11.86 -33.65 4.86
C LYS A 271 -11.17 -32.73 3.85
N LYS A 272 -11.91 -32.31 2.82
CA LYS A 272 -11.42 -31.39 1.80
C LYS A 272 -11.32 -29.98 2.35
N SER A 273 -10.19 -29.32 2.13
CA SER A 273 -10.00 -27.90 2.41
C SER A 273 -10.17 -27.07 1.14
N ALA A 274 -10.77 -25.88 1.25
CA ALA A 274 -10.82 -24.91 0.17
C ALA A 274 -9.43 -24.29 -0.10
N PHE A 275 -8.50 -24.38 0.85
CA PHE A 275 -7.21 -23.69 0.81
C PHE A 275 -6.06 -24.61 0.44
N VAL A 276 -5.06 -24.08 -0.27
CA VAL A 276 -3.81 -24.76 -0.60
C VAL A 276 -3.00 -25.03 0.67
N PHE A 277 -3.04 -24.12 1.65
CA PHE A 277 -2.41 -24.22 2.95
C PHE A 277 -3.46 -24.24 4.06
N PRO A 278 -4.09 -25.39 4.34
CA PRO A 278 -5.11 -25.48 5.37
C PRO A 278 -4.51 -25.24 6.77
N GLY A 279 -5.26 -24.55 7.63
CA GLY A 279 -4.91 -24.26 9.01
C GLY A 279 -6.01 -24.69 9.97
N ALA A 280 -5.67 -24.91 11.24
CA ALA A 280 -6.62 -25.36 12.26
C ALA A 280 -7.46 -24.21 12.86
N GLY A 281 -7.11 -22.95 12.62
CA GLY A 281 -7.82 -21.79 13.17
C GLY A 281 -9.11 -21.46 12.43
N ASN A 282 -9.85 -20.46 12.94
CA ASN A 282 -11.13 -20.00 12.37
C ASN A 282 -11.03 -19.50 10.92
N SER A 283 -9.85 -19.10 10.46
CA SER A 283 -9.60 -18.71 9.06
C SER A 283 -9.65 -19.89 8.09
N GLY A 284 -9.48 -21.12 8.58
CA GLY A 284 -9.38 -22.33 7.77
C GLY A 284 -8.08 -22.48 6.99
N HIS A 285 -7.20 -21.49 7.02
CA HIS A 285 -5.90 -21.50 6.37
C HIS A 285 -4.75 -21.15 7.36
N VAL A 286 -3.52 -21.42 6.96
CA VAL A 286 -2.33 -20.97 7.70
C VAL A 286 -2.28 -19.45 7.71
N ILE A 287 -2.09 -18.87 8.89
CA ILE A 287 -1.99 -17.41 9.06
C ILE A 287 -0.53 -16.94 9.17
N SER A 288 0.37 -17.83 9.58
CA SER A 288 1.80 -17.54 9.73
C SER A 288 2.62 -18.81 9.65
N PHE A 289 3.83 -18.71 9.13
CA PHE A 289 4.88 -19.73 9.22
C PHE A 289 6.03 -19.26 10.12
N GLN A 290 5.81 -18.30 11.02
CA GLN A 290 6.90 -17.67 11.77
C GLN A 290 7.81 -18.66 12.46
N HIS A 291 7.29 -19.52 13.34
CA HIS A 291 8.12 -20.51 14.07
C HIS A 291 8.82 -21.49 13.13
N PRO A 292 8.14 -22.21 12.20
CA PRO A 292 8.84 -23.08 11.26
C PRO A 292 9.87 -22.35 10.39
N HIS A 293 9.67 -21.06 10.13
CA HIS A 293 10.59 -20.21 9.36
C HIS A 293 11.85 -19.88 10.17
N GLU A 294 11.68 -19.52 11.44
CA GLU A 294 12.78 -19.26 12.38
C GLU A 294 13.62 -20.55 12.58
N ASP A 295 12.97 -21.67 12.81
CA ASP A 295 13.63 -22.99 12.94
C ASP A 295 14.45 -23.32 11.68
N ALA A 296 13.86 -23.16 10.50
CA ALA A 296 14.55 -23.45 9.23
C ALA A 296 15.76 -22.53 8.98
N ILE A 297 15.70 -21.27 9.41
CA ILE A 297 16.83 -20.32 9.33
C ILE A 297 17.97 -20.77 10.25
N GLU A 298 17.63 -21.15 11.50
CA GLU A 298 18.60 -21.59 12.49
C GLU A 298 19.28 -22.88 12.05
N ASP A 299 18.51 -23.90 11.64
CA ASP A 299 19.02 -25.18 11.16
C ASP A 299 19.89 -25.05 9.90
N ALA A 300 19.50 -24.17 8.99
CA ALA A 300 20.26 -23.85 7.78
C ALA A 300 21.48 -22.93 8.05
N LYS A 301 21.65 -22.42 9.27
CA LYS A 301 22.70 -21.47 9.69
C LYS A 301 22.74 -20.23 8.79
N LEU A 302 21.57 -19.71 8.46
CA LEU A 302 21.43 -18.49 7.66
C LEU A 302 21.28 -17.27 8.57
N GLU A 303 21.71 -16.11 8.06
CA GLU A 303 21.40 -14.84 8.71
C GLU A 303 19.87 -14.63 8.78
N PRO A 304 19.30 -14.15 9.90
CA PRO A 304 17.87 -13.94 10.05
C PRO A 304 17.27 -13.01 8.97
N PHE A 305 16.11 -13.39 8.46
CA PHE A 305 15.34 -12.62 7.50
C PHE A 305 13.84 -12.87 7.64
N GLU A 306 13.03 -11.93 7.17
CA GLU A 306 11.58 -12.05 7.16
C GLU A 306 11.11 -12.94 5.99
N PHE A 307 10.06 -13.72 6.19
CA PHE A 307 9.50 -14.56 5.11
C PHE A 307 9.14 -13.74 3.86
N TYR A 308 8.82 -12.47 4.02
CA TYR A 308 8.55 -11.54 2.93
C TYR A 308 9.74 -11.33 1.99
N CYS A 309 10.96 -11.61 2.42
CA CYS A 309 12.17 -11.52 1.60
C CYS A 309 12.14 -12.47 0.39
N TRP A 310 11.37 -13.56 0.44
CA TRP A 310 11.18 -14.44 -0.72
C TRP A 310 10.49 -13.71 -1.88
N ARG A 311 9.52 -12.85 -1.58
CA ARG A 311 8.91 -12.00 -2.59
C ARG A 311 9.88 -10.93 -3.12
N HIS A 312 10.73 -10.35 -2.27
CA HIS A 312 11.80 -9.46 -2.73
C HIS A 312 12.78 -10.18 -3.63
N THR A 313 13.15 -11.41 -3.26
CA THR A 313 14.02 -12.28 -4.05
C THR A 313 13.42 -12.56 -5.43
N PHE A 314 12.12 -12.91 -5.50
CA PHE A 314 11.41 -13.04 -6.79
C PHE A 314 11.52 -11.76 -7.62
N GLY A 315 11.18 -10.60 -7.06
CA GLY A 315 11.22 -9.33 -7.79
C GLY A 315 12.60 -8.98 -8.32
N THR A 316 13.64 -9.21 -7.51
CA THR A 316 15.04 -8.97 -7.92
C THR A 316 15.47 -9.94 -9.01
N ARG A 317 15.18 -11.24 -8.87
CA ARG A 317 15.52 -12.25 -9.89
C ARG A 317 14.80 -12.00 -11.20
N ALA A 318 13.52 -11.62 -11.16
CA ALA A 318 12.75 -11.27 -12.34
C ALA A 318 13.32 -10.02 -13.04
N ALA A 319 13.74 -9.00 -12.28
CA ALA A 319 14.44 -7.85 -12.85
C ALA A 319 15.79 -8.23 -13.47
N GLN A 320 16.57 -9.07 -12.78
CA GLN A 320 17.86 -9.57 -13.27
C GLN A 320 17.74 -10.46 -14.52
N SER A 321 16.61 -11.17 -14.66
CA SER A 321 16.32 -11.95 -15.89
C SER A 321 15.95 -11.08 -17.09
N GLY A 322 15.89 -9.75 -16.93
CA GLY A 322 15.57 -8.79 -17.98
C GLY A 322 14.07 -8.51 -18.14
N MET A 323 13.23 -8.92 -17.18
CA MET A 323 11.82 -8.53 -17.20
C MET A 323 11.70 -7.01 -17.08
N ASP A 324 10.89 -6.40 -17.96
CA ASP A 324 10.67 -4.96 -17.92
C ASP A 324 9.89 -4.51 -16.67
N ARG A 325 10.11 -3.26 -16.27
CA ARG A 325 9.52 -2.71 -15.02
C ARG A 325 8.00 -2.67 -14.98
N PHE A 326 7.34 -2.57 -16.14
CA PHE A 326 5.87 -2.51 -16.20
C PHE A 326 5.28 -3.91 -16.02
N SER A 327 5.85 -4.91 -16.72
CA SER A 327 5.50 -6.33 -16.56
C SER A 327 5.77 -6.80 -15.13
N LEU A 328 6.92 -6.45 -14.57
CA LEU A 328 7.26 -6.78 -13.18
C LEU A 328 6.30 -6.13 -12.19
N ALA A 329 5.99 -4.84 -12.35
CA ALA A 329 5.04 -4.14 -11.48
C ALA A 329 3.64 -4.76 -11.56
N ARG A 330 3.17 -5.12 -12.75
CA ARG A 330 1.90 -5.80 -12.97
C ARG A 330 1.90 -7.18 -12.31
N LEU A 331 2.95 -7.99 -12.54
CA LEU A 331 3.08 -9.33 -11.98
C LEU A 331 3.11 -9.32 -10.46
N MET A 332 3.78 -8.34 -9.86
CA MET A 332 3.83 -8.16 -8.41
C MET A 332 2.60 -7.43 -7.83
N GLY A 333 1.70 -6.89 -8.65
CA GLY A 333 0.54 -6.12 -8.20
C GLY A 333 0.93 -4.82 -7.47
N HIS A 334 1.89 -4.09 -8.03
CA HIS A 334 2.28 -2.76 -7.57
C HIS A 334 1.36 -1.70 -8.18
N SER A 335 1.04 -0.67 -7.41
CA SER A 335 0.21 0.46 -7.88
C SER A 335 0.92 1.35 -8.91
N SER A 336 2.25 1.27 -8.99
CA SER A 336 3.08 2.05 -9.89
C SER A 336 4.36 1.30 -10.26
N PRO A 337 4.83 1.39 -11.53
CA PRO A 337 6.15 0.88 -11.94
C PRO A 337 7.32 1.49 -11.17
N ALA A 338 7.15 2.69 -10.60
CA ALA A 338 8.16 3.34 -9.78
C ALA A 338 8.49 2.51 -8.52
N VAL A 339 7.56 1.75 -7.98
CA VAL A 339 7.78 0.84 -6.85
C VAL A 339 8.72 -0.29 -7.27
N ALA A 340 8.47 -0.93 -8.41
CA ALA A 340 9.36 -1.96 -8.93
C ALA A 340 10.76 -1.41 -9.23
N ALA A 341 10.84 -0.22 -9.85
CA ALA A 341 12.12 0.44 -10.14
C ALA A 341 12.92 0.75 -8.87
N LYS A 342 12.26 1.25 -7.83
CA LYS A 342 12.93 1.63 -6.56
C LYS A 342 13.56 0.45 -5.84
N TYR A 343 12.91 -0.72 -5.85
CA TYR A 343 13.29 -1.86 -5.01
C TYR A 343 14.06 -2.95 -5.76
N TYR A 344 13.84 -3.12 -7.08
CA TYR A 344 14.31 -4.30 -7.81
C TYR A 344 15.23 -3.98 -8.99
N ILE A 345 15.19 -2.75 -9.53
CA ILE A 345 15.94 -2.42 -10.73
C ILE A 345 17.22 -1.65 -10.35
N HIS A 346 18.30 -2.37 -10.14
CA HIS A 346 19.65 -1.83 -10.20
C HIS A 346 20.14 -2.06 -11.63
N VAL A 347 19.89 -1.09 -12.50
CA VAL A 347 20.36 -1.14 -13.91
C VAL A 347 21.88 -1.09 -13.92
N THR A 348 22.52 -2.17 -14.30
CA THR A 348 23.95 -2.25 -14.57
C THR A 348 24.20 -2.09 -16.08
N GLU A 349 25.42 -1.76 -16.49
CA GLU A 349 25.80 -1.71 -17.90
C GLU A 349 25.52 -3.04 -18.62
N THR A 350 25.70 -4.17 -17.94
CA THR A 350 25.36 -5.50 -18.44
C THR A 350 23.87 -5.64 -18.79
N HIS A 351 22.97 -5.09 -17.95
CA HIS A 351 21.54 -5.10 -18.24
C HIS A 351 21.17 -4.23 -19.45
N VAL A 352 21.86 -3.07 -19.59
CA VAL A 352 21.69 -2.19 -20.76
C VAL A 352 22.14 -2.91 -22.03
N ALA A 353 23.31 -3.55 -21.99
CA ALA A 353 23.84 -4.30 -23.13
C ALA A 353 22.92 -5.48 -23.52
N ALA A 354 22.43 -6.26 -22.55
CA ALA A 354 21.50 -7.36 -22.82
C ALA A 354 20.16 -6.86 -23.39
N GLY A 355 19.63 -5.75 -22.86
CA GLY A 355 18.42 -5.11 -23.40
C GLY A 355 18.61 -4.60 -24.82
N PHE A 356 19.76 -4.00 -25.11
CA PHE A 356 20.09 -3.55 -26.45
C PHE A 356 20.29 -4.71 -27.41
N GLY A 357 20.87 -5.84 -26.97
CA GLY A 357 20.96 -7.07 -27.78
C GLY A 357 19.60 -7.57 -28.24
N LYS A 358 18.61 -7.63 -27.33
CA LYS A 358 17.23 -7.99 -27.67
C LYS A 358 16.59 -7.01 -28.66
N PHE A 359 16.89 -5.72 -28.54
CA PHE A 359 16.43 -4.72 -29.49
C PHE A 359 17.04 -4.94 -30.87
N VAL A 360 18.32 -5.23 -30.95
CA VAL A 360 19.00 -5.56 -32.22
C VAL A 360 18.39 -6.78 -32.89
N GLU A 361 18.16 -7.86 -32.13
CA GLU A 361 17.49 -9.09 -32.64
C GLU A 361 16.08 -8.78 -33.17
N TYR A 362 15.28 -8.02 -32.41
CA TYR A 362 13.97 -7.57 -32.81
C TYR A 362 14.01 -6.77 -34.11
N GLN A 363 14.89 -5.76 -34.19
CA GLN A 363 15.06 -4.92 -35.37
C GLN A 363 15.48 -5.74 -36.59
N THR A 364 16.50 -6.59 -36.43
CA THR A 364 17.00 -7.42 -37.54
C THR A 364 15.91 -8.31 -38.11
N ARG A 365 15.14 -8.98 -37.24
CA ARG A 365 14.03 -9.85 -37.68
C ARG A 365 12.94 -9.07 -38.40
N ASN A 366 12.43 -7.98 -37.79
CA ASN A 366 11.29 -7.25 -38.37
C ASN A 366 11.68 -6.44 -39.61
N VAL A 367 12.93 -5.98 -39.70
CA VAL A 367 13.45 -5.37 -40.94
C VAL A 367 13.51 -6.39 -42.06
N ALA A 368 13.98 -7.61 -41.80
CA ALA A 368 14.03 -8.68 -42.79
C ALA A 368 12.61 -9.10 -43.25
N GLU A 369 11.68 -9.26 -42.29
CA GLU A 369 10.27 -9.54 -42.57
C GLU A 369 9.62 -8.41 -43.40
N GLY A 370 9.83 -7.15 -43.00
CA GLY A 370 9.29 -6.00 -43.73
C GLY A 370 9.89 -5.82 -45.14
N ILE A 371 11.16 -6.18 -45.35
CA ILE A 371 11.76 -6.20 -46.69
C ILE A 371 11.14 -7.32 -47.55
N ALA A 372 10.96 -8.51 -46.96
CA ALA A 372 10.34 -9.64 -47.66
C ALA A 372 8.87 -9.36 -48.06
N GLU A 373 8.11 -8.70 -47.19
CA GLU A 373 6.75 -8.26 -47.46
C GLU A 373 6.67 -7.14 -48.54
N ALA A 374 7.60 -6.18 -48.47
CA ALA A 374 7.61 -5.06 -49.40
C ALA A 374 8.15 -5.41 -50.78
N PHE A 375 9.03 -6.43 -50.87
CA PHE A 375 9.71 -6.85 -52.11
C PHE A 375 9.70 -8.38 -52.25
N PRO A 376 8.53 -9.00 -52.50
CA PRO A 376 8.40 -10.46 -52.54
C PRO A 376 9.28 -11.10 -53.62
N GLU A 377 9.52 -10.41 -54.73
CA GLU A 377 10.38 -10.89 -55.82
C GLU A 377 11.88 -10.96 -55.45
N ALA A 378 12.33 -10.21 -54.42
CA ALA A 378 13.74 -10.23 -54.01
C ALA A 378 14.05 -11.46 -53.10
N SER A 379 13.07 -12.10 -52.53
CA SER A 379 13.22 -13.27 -51.64
C SER A 379 13.45 -14.59 -52.36
N GLU A 380 13.04 -14.69 -53.64
CA GLU A 380 13.24 -15.90 -54.46
C GLU A 380 14.66 -15.96 -55.12
N ALA A 381 15.42 -14.88 -55.11
CA ALA A 381 16.76 -14.83 -55.74
C ALA A 381 17.90 -15.28 -54.81
N VAL A 382 17.63 -15.70 -53.58
CA VAL A 382 18.63 -16.10 -52.55
C VAL A 382 18.50 -17.58 -52.13
N GLN A 383 17.77 -18.38 -52.91
CA GLN A 383 17.76 -19.86 -52.79
C GLN A 383 18.67 -20.45 -53.95
#